data_4a82ef2cd4f42d2fd3b2a57f0d4b037e
#
_entry.id   4a82ef2cd4f42d2fd3b2a57f0d4b037e
#
_cell.length_a   1.000
_cell.length_b   1.000
_cell.length_c   1.000
_cell.angle_alpha   90.00
_cell.angle_beta   90.00
_cell.angle_gamma   90.00
#
_symmetry.space_group_name_H-M   'P 1'
#
loop_
_entity.id
_entity.type
_entity.pdbx_description
1 polymer ?
#
loop_
_entity_poly.entity_id
_entity_poly.type
_entity_poly.pdbx_seq_one_letter_code
_entity_poly.pdbx_strand_id
1 'polypeptide(L)'
;MKSVLIVDDTMFMRLSLKTMLEKNSFQVIGEAGNGAEAVEKYKELKPDIVTMDITMPEVDGVTALKQIREIDGKAKVVMVSAMGQEVMIRDAVMAGAKNFIVKPFTEDIVIKALSKL
;
A
#
# COMPACT_ATOMS: atom_id res chain seq x y z
N MET A 1 -18.01 -0.04 3.25
CA MET A 1 -16.60 0.14 3.65
C MET A 1 -15.67 -0.20 2.50
N LYS A 2 -14.61 0.56 2.34
CA LYS A 2 -13.59 0.21 1.35
C LYS A 2 -12.65 -0.84 1.92
N SER A 3 -12.32 -1.83 1.10
CA SER A 3 -11.43 -2.91 1.49
C SER A 3 -9.97 -2.56 1.21
N VAL A 4 -9.09 -2.93 2.12
CA VAL A 4 -7.67 -2.59 2.04
C VAL A 4 -6.81 -3.84 2.20
N LEU A 5 -5.82 -3.96 1.32
CA LEU A 5 -4.73 -4.92 1.45
C LEU A 5 -3.50 -4.15 1.96
N ILE A 6 -2.95 -4.56 3.08
CA ILE A 6 -1.77 -3.93 3.67
C ILE A 6 -0.52 -4.73 3.30
N VAL A 7 0.45 -4.08 2.68
CA VAL A 7 1.71 -4.72 2.28
C VAL A 7 2.89 -4.01 2.95
N ASP A 8 3.55 -4.73 3.86
CA ASP A 8 4.72 -4.25 4.58
C ASP A 8 5.46 -5.47 5.12
N ASP A 9 6.78 -5.44 5.12
CA ASP A 9 7.58 -6.59 5.56
C ASP A 9 7.63 -6.75 7.08
N THR A 10 7.16 -5.76 7.85
CA THR A 10 7.13 -5.85 9.31
C THR A 10 5.72 -6.07 9.82
N MET A 11 5.56 -7.07 10.67
CA MET A 11 4.26 -7.36 11.29
C MET A 11 3.78 -6.20 12.15
N PHE A 12 4.70 -5.54 12.85
CA PHE A 12 4.37 -4.39 13.70
C PHE A 12 3.69 -3.28 12.88
N MET A 13 4.26 -2.96 11.73
CA MET A 13 3.70 -1.90 10.88
C MET A 13 2.35 -2.30 10.31
N ARG A 14 2.20 -3.56 9.90
CA ARG A 14 0.90 -4.04 9.41
C ARG A 14 -0.18 -3.93 10.48
N LEU A 15 0.16 -4.31 11.72
CA LEU A 15 -0.79 -4.20 12.83
C LEU A 15 -1.16 -2.75 13.12
N SER A 16 -0.19 -1.86 13.10
CA SER A 16 -0.40 -0.43 13.32
C SER A 16 -1.37 0.15 12.30
N LEU A 17 -1.12 -0.11 11.02
CA LEU A 17 -1.99 0.36 9.94
C LEU A 17 -3.38 -0.25 10.03
N LYS A 18 -3.46 -1.54 10.32
CA LYS A 18 -4.74 -2.23 10.45
C LYS A 18 -5.60 -1.58 11.55
N THR A 19 -4.99 -1.31 12.71
CA THR A 19 -5.69 -0.66 13.82
C THR A 19 -6.23 0.71 13.42
N MET A 20 -5.39 1.53 12.78
CA MET A 20 -5.80 2.87 12.32
C MET A 20 -6.94 2.81 11.31
N LEU A 21 -6.82 1.90 10.35
CA LEU A 21 -7.80 1.80 9.27
C LEU A 21 -9.14 1.28 9.78
N GLU A 22 -9.13 0.27 10.62
CA GLU A 22 -10.38 -0.30 11.15
C GLU A 22 -11.12 0.66 12.06
N LYS A 23 -10.41 1.53 12.75
CA LYS A 23 -11.03 2.60 13.56
C LYS A 23 -11.74 3.64 12.70
N ASN A 24 -11.39 3.73 11.43
CA ASN A 24 -11.88 4.78 10.54
C ASN A 24 -12.72 4.21 9.38
N SER A 25 -13.39 3.11 9.62
CA SER A 25 -14.35 2.51 8.69
C SER A 25 -13.76 1.97 7.40
N PHE A 26 -12.51 1.55 7.43
CA PHE A 26 -11.91 0.74 6.37
C PHE A 26 -11.90 -0.73 6.81
N GLN A 27 -12.03 -1.64 5.86
CA GLN A 27 -12.00 -3.07 6.16
C GLN A 27 -10.69 -3.66 5.63
N VAL A 28 -9.84 -4.13 6.53
CA VAL A 28 -8.58 -4.77 6.14
C VAL A 28 -8.89 -6.23 5.81
N ILE A 29 -8.75 -6.59 4.54
CA ILE A 29 -9.13 -7.93 4.06
C ILE A 29 -7.92 -8.85 3.83
N GLY A 30 -6.71 -8.34 3.97
CA GLY A 30 -5.52 -9.16 3.84
C GLY A 30 -4.25 -8.38 4.15
N GLU A 31 -3.17 -9.13 4.31
CA GLU A 31 -1.83 -8.59 4.55
C GLU A 31 -0.83 -9.37 3.71
N ALA A 32 0.25 -8.72 3.33
CA ALA A 32 1.34 -9.34 2.61
C ALA A 32 2.68 -8.81 3.14
N GLY A 33 3.69 -9.65 3.16
CA GLY A 33 5.01 -9.30 3.70
C GLY A 33 6.06 -8.98 2.65
N ASN A 34 5.73 -9.13 1.38
CA ASN A 34 6.64 -8.79 0.27
C ASN A 34 5.85 -8.53 -1.01
N GLY A 35 6.55 -8.06 -2.04
CA GLY A 35 5.89 -7.68 -3.28
C GLY A 35 5.29 -8.85 -4.05
N ALA A 36 5.91 -10.01 -4.05
CA ALA A 36 5.38 -11.18 -4.74
C ALA A 36 4.07 -11.63 -4.11
N GLU A 37 4.03 -11.70 -2.78
CA GLU A 37 2.82 -12.04 -2.04
C GLU A 37 1.74 -10.99 -2.26
N ALA A 38 2.12 -9.72 -2.35
CA ALA A 38 1.18 -8.63 -2.62
C ALA A 38 0.45 -8.82 -3.95
N VAL A 39 1.19 -9.18 -4.99
CA VAL A 39 0.60 -9.41 -6.32
C VAL A 39 -0.38 -10.60 -6.28
N GLU A 40 0.00 -11.68 -5.65
CA GLU A 40 -0.87 -12.87 -5.52
C GLU A 40 -2.14 -12.54 -4.72
N LYS A 41 -1.99 -11.84 -3.61
CA LYS A 41 -3.13 -11.43 -2.79
C LYS A 41 -4.05 -10.45 -3.52
N TYR A 42 -3.48 -9.58 -4.33
CA TYR A 42 -4.30 -8.66 -5.13
C TYR A 42 -5.19 -9.42 -6.10
N LYS A 43 -4.64 -10.40 -6.78
CA LYS A 43 -5.41 -11.23 -7.73
C LYS A 43 -6.54 -11.96 -7.01
N GLU A 44 -6.25 -12.49 -5.83
CA GLU A 44 -7.20 -13.29 -5.06
C GLU A 44 -8.29 -12.43 -4.41
N LEU A 45 -7.91 -11.34 -3.76
CA LEU A 45 -8.80 -10.55 -2.92
C LEU A 45 -9.44 -9.36 -3.63
N LYS A 46 -8.81 -8.84 -4.66
CA LYS A 46 -9.27 -7.65 -5.40
C LYS A 46 -9.68 -6.52 -4.47
N PRO A 47 -8.77 -6.03 -3.61
CA PRO A 47 -9.11 -4.97 -2.66
C PRO A 47 -9.40 -3.66 -3.38
N ASP A 48 -10.14 -2.79 -2.70
CA ASP A 48 -10.38 -1.44 -3.22
C ASP A 48 -9.10 -0.60 -3.20
N ILE A 49 -8.29 -0.77 -2.16
CA ILE A 49 -7.08 0.01 -1.94
C ILE A 49 -5.95 -0.91 -1.48
N VAL A 50 -4.72 -0.63 -1.92
CA VAL A 50 -3.51 -1.30 -1.43
C VAL A 50 -2.62 -0.25 -0.80
N THR A 51 -2.14 -0.50 0.43
CA THR A 51 -1.03 0.27 1.00
C THR A 51 0.23 -0.55 0.78
N MET A 52 1.23 0.03 0.12
CA MET A 52 2.41 -0.70 -0.36
C MET A 52 3.68 -0.05 0.15
N ASP A 53 4.42 -0.74 1.02
CA ASP A 53 5.74 -0.31 1.42
C ASP A 53 6.68 -0.37 0.21
N ILE A 54 7.59 0.58 0.11
CA ILE A 54 8.53 0.64 -1.01
C ILE A 54 9.63 -0.40 -0.86
N THR A 55 10.27 -0.44 0.32
CA THR A 55 11.43 -1.30 0.55
C THR A 55 11.03 -2.61 1.20
N MET A 56 11.09 -3.70 0.42
CA MET A 56 10.77 -5.04 0.90
C MET A 56 11.72 -6.04 0.28
N PRO A 57 11.92 -7.21 0.94
CA PRO A 57 12.76 -8.26 0.36
C PRO A 57 12.13 -8.86 -0.90
N GLU A 58 12.94 -9.45 -1.73
CA GLU A 58 12.58 -10.15 -2.98
C GLU A 58 12.03 -9.19 -4.04
N VAL A 59 10.74 -8.84 -3.98
CA VAL A 59 10.13 -7.91 -4.92
C VAL A 59 9.79 -6.63 -4.16
N ASP A 60 10.38 -5.51 -4.55
CA ASP A 60 10.13 -4.22 -3.90
C ASP A 60 8.75 -3.66 -4.26
N GLY A 61 8.34 -2.61 -3.54
CA GLY A 61 7.00 -2.06 -3.68
C GLY A 61 6.73 -1.40 -5.03
N VAL A 62 7.73 -0.78 -5.64
CA VAL A 62 7.53 -0.14 -6.96
C VAL A 62 7.33 -1.20 -8.03
N THR A 63 8.12 -2.27 -7.98
CA THR A 63 7.97 -3.40 -8.90
C THR A 63 6.60 -4.06 -8.73
N ALA A 64 6.19 -4.29 -7.48
CA ALA A 64 4.87 -4.87 -7.19
C ALA A 64 3.75 -3.97 -7.68
N LEU A 65 3.87 -2.66 -7.52
CA LEU A 65 2.90 -1.69 -8.04
C LEU A 65 2.74 -1.84 -9.56
N LYS A 66 3.86 -1.92 -10.27
CA LYS A 66 3.81 -2.06 -11.73
C LYS A 66 3.11 -3.35 -12.13
N GLN A 67 3.41 -4.45 -11.44
CA GLN A 67 2.77 -5.74 -11.72
C GLN A 67 1.27 -5.70 -11.43
N ILE A 68 0.86 -5.09 -10.33
CA ILE A 68 -0.56 -4.93 -9.99
C ILE A 68 -1.27 -4.09 -11.04
N ARG A 69 -0.64 -3.01 -11.50
CA ARG A 69 -1.20 -2.14 -12.52
C ARG A 69 -1.35 -2.83 -13.88
N GLU A 70 -0.48 -3.79 -14.19
CA GLU A 70 -0.62 -4.61 -15.39
C GLU A 70 -1.84 -5.52 -15.30
N ILE A 71 -2.12 -6.04 -14.11
CA ILE A 71 -3.28 -6.89 -13.86
C ILE A 71 -4.57 -6.09 -13.88
N ASP A 72 -4.53 -4.90 -13.27
CA ASP A 72 -5.70 -4.03 -13.13
C ASP A 72 -5.26 -2.57 -13.27
N GLY A 73 -5.52 -1.98 -14.42
CA GLY A 73 -5.16 -0.59 -14.69
C GLY A 73 -5.88 0.43 -13.81
N LYS A 74 -6.89 0.00 -13.07
CA LYS A 74 -7.65 0.87 -12.15
C LYS A 74 -7.25 0.65 -10.69
N ALA A 75 -6.23 -0.16 -10.44
CA ALA A 75 -5.79 -0.43 -9.07
C ALA A 75 -5.41 0.86 -8.35
N LYS A 76 -5.85 0.98 -7.11
CA LYS A 76 -5.57 2.14 -6.26
C LYS A 76 -4.52 1.75 -5.23
N VAL A 77 -3.29 2.15 -5.49
CA VAL A 77 -2.15 1.82 -4.64
C VAL A 77 -1.61 3.11 -4.01
N VAL A 78 -1.50 3.10 -2.68
CA VAL A 78 -0.89 4.18 -1.90
C VAL A 78 0.47 3.67 -1.43
N MET A 79 1.54 4.36 -1.82
CA MET A 79 2.88 3.96 -1.41
C MET A 79 3.17 4.44 0.00
N VAL A 80 3.92 3.63 0.76
CA VAL A 80 4.38 4.00 2.09
C VAL A 80 5.90 3.99 2.04
N SER A 81 6.51 5.15 2.27
CA SER A 81 7.96 5.32 2.09
C SER A 81 8.63 5.79 3.38
N ALA A 82 9.94 5.51 3.49
CA ALA A 82 10.78 6.15 4.49
C ALA A 82 11.24 7.51 3.96
N MET A 83 11.74 8.36 4.85
CA MET A 83 12.37 9.62 4.43
C MET A 83 13.60 9.31 3.58
N GLY A 84 13.83 10.14 2.58
CA GLY A 84 14.97 9.96 1.68
C GLY A 84 14.71 9.07 0.47
N GLN A 85 13.47 8.68 0.23
CA GLN A 85 13.10 7.83 -0.91
C GLN A 85 12.39 8.59 -2.02
N GLU A 86 12.74 9.86 -2.23
CA GLU A 86 12.05 10.74 -3.19
C GLU A 86 12.09 10.21 -4.62
N VAL A 87 13.22 9.62 -5.04
CA VAL A 87 13.34 9.04 -6.39
C VAL A 87 12.38 7.88 -6.56
N MET A 88 12.26 7.02 -5.56
CA MET A 88 11.36 5.87 -5.61
C MET A 88 9.89 6.31 -5.58
N ILE A 89 9.58 7.37 -4.83
CA ILE A 89 8.24 7.95 -4.81
C ILE A 89 7.89 8.47 -6.19
N ARG A 90 8.80 9.17 -6.85
CA ARG A 90 8.57 9.69 -8.20
C ARG A 90 8.32 8.54 -9.17
N ASP A 91 9.13 7.49 -9.11
CA ASP A 91 8.97 6.33 -9.98
C ASP A 91 7.59 5.67 -9.75
N ALA A 92 7.16 5.58 -8.50
CA ALA A 92 5.88 5.01 -8.15
C ALA A 92 4.72 5.87 -8.69
N VAL A 93 4.80 7.18 -8.53
CA VAL A 93 3.77 8.09 -9.04
C VAL A 93 3.67 7.97 -10.56
N MET A 94 4.80 7.91 -11.25
CA MET A 94 4.81 7.73 -12.70
C MET A 94 4.28 6.36 -13.12
N ALA A 95 4.40 5.36 -12.26
CA ALA A 95 3.86 4.03 -12.52
C ALA A 95 2.36 3.92 -12.15
N GLY A 96 1.77 5.00 -11.64
CA GLY A 96 0.33 5.06 -11.38
C GLY A 96 -0.09 4.94 -9.93
N ALA A 97 0.81 5.12 -8.97
CA ALA A 97 0.42 5.21 -7.56
C ALA A 97 -0.53 6.40 -7.37
N LYS A 98 -1.57 6.21 -6.56
CA LYS A 98 -2.58 7.25 -6.37
C LYS A 98 -2.19 8.29 -5.34
N ASN A 99 -1.36 7.89 -4.37
CA ASN A 99 -0.90 8.78 -3.32
C ASN A 99 0.31 8.14 -2.64
N PHE A 100 0.92 8.84 -1.71
CA PHE A 100 2.00 8.29 -0.91
C PHE A 100 1.94 8.84 0.52
N ILE A 101 2.53 8.09 1.44
CA ILE A 101 2.61 8.44 2.86
C ILE A 101 4.07 8.24 3.28
N VAL A 102 4.63 9.18 4.05
CA VAL A 102 6.02 9.10 4.52
C VAL A 102 6.06 8.71 5.99
N LYS A 103 6.90 7.73 6.33
CA LYS A 103 7.12 7.32 7.71
C LYS A 103 8.05 8.31 8.42
N PRO A 104 7.85 8.62 9.69
CA PRO A 104 6.73 8.19 10.53
C PRO A 104 5.46 8.97 10.19
N PHE A 105 4.33 8.31 10.24
CA PHE A 105 3.04 8.92 9.91
C PHE A 105 2.11 8.92 11.12
N THR A 106 1.11 9.80 11.09
CA THR A 106 0.04 9.82 12.07
C THR A 106 -1.22 9.20 11.46
N GLU A 107 -2.16 8.83 12.32
CA GLU A 107 -3.44 8.29 11.87
C GLU A 107 -4.15 9.25 10.91
N ASP A 108 -4.15 10.55 11.22
CA ASP A 108 -4.79 11.58 10.39
C ASP A 108 -4.23 11.59 8.97
N ILE A 109 -2.92 11.50 8.84
CA ILE A 109 -2.26 11.51 7.52
C ILE A 109 -2.66 10.27 6.72
N VAL A 110 -2.68 9.10 7.35
CA VAL A 110 -3.06 7.85 6.70
C VAL A 110 -4.50 7.93 6.20
N ILE A 111 -5.41 8.30 7.08
CA ILE A 111 -6.83 8.34 6.74
C ILE A 111 -7.11 9.38 5.67
N LYS A 112 -6.47 10.54 5.74
CA LYS A 112 -6.62 11.59 4.73
C LYS A 112 -6.14 11.10 3.36
N ALA A 113 -5.03 10.35 3.32
CA ALA A 113 -4.49 9.83 2.07
C ALA A 113 -5.43 8.81 1.41
N LEU A 114 -6.09 7.97 2.21
CA LEU A 114 -6.97 6.92 1.70
C LEU A 114 -8.40 7.39 1.46
N SER A 115 -8.88 8.37 2.20
CA SER A 115 -10.28 8.82 2.11
C SER A 115 -10.64 9.46 0.78
N LYS A 116 -9.64 9.88 0.02
CA LYS A 116 -9.87 10.50 -1.30
C LYS A 116 -10.03 9.48 -2.42
N LEU A 117 -9.84 8.21 -2.14
CA LEU A 117 -9.81 7.16 -3.17
C LEU A 117 -11.14 6.42 -3.35
#